data_d5c3d1dec47ced7814eabbac81ffdf44
#
_entry.id   d5c3d1dec47ced7814eabbac81ffdf44
#
_cell.length_a   1.000
_cell.length_b   1.000
_cell.length_c   1.000
_cell.angle_alpha   90.00
_cell.angle_beta   90.00
_cell.angle_gamma   90.00
#
_symmetry.space_group_name_H-M   'P 1'
#
loop_
_entity.id
_entity.type
_entity.pdbx_description
1 polymer ?
#
loop_
_entity_poly.entity_id
_entity_poly.type
_entity_poly.pdbx_seq_one_letter_code
_entity_poly.pdbx_strand_id
1 'polypeptide(L)'
;VAALATSGNKNAQSLIQKWADATWFTKKAQYPKKVTLTVFKVAGETNTDDFSPAPDAWSRPDIPLHALAMYKISRDDLKADIEGVKGPISTIEKLKSKGNPLLFVGDVVGTGSSRKSAANSLIWHIGHDIDGVPNKRAGGVVVGGKIAPIFYTTLEDSGALPIEADVSKLNSGDVVDLNVYDGTITRHDTDEVLTKFSLKTNTLLDEVRAGGRIPLIIGKDLTAKARKFLKLSESEVFAKPSRIEGNGGYTRAQKIVGKACGLEGVRPGQYCQPVITTVGSQDTTGPMTRDELIDLACLKFSAPVVMQSFCHTAAYPKPVDVKTHHTLPQFIQNRGGIALHPGDGVIHSWLNRMCLPDTVGTGGDSHTRMPLGISFAAGSGLVAFAAATGIMPLDMPESVLVRFTGKRKPGITLRDLVHAIPYFAIQKGLLTVEKKGKKNIFSGKIIEIEGLEGLSVEHAFELADASAERSAAACAISLSKESVAKYLKSNIALLRQMAEDGYETKDALLARADAMQKWLDNPELIEADKDCSYAAVLEINCDEINEPILCAPNDPDDARLLSEVAGTKIDEVFVGSCMTNIGHYRAAAEILKGQSHEVPV
;
A
#
# COMPACT_ATOMS: atom_id res chain seq x y z
N VAL A 1 21.54 -17.14 20.86
CA VAL A 1 20.83 -18.24 21.56
C VAL A 1 21.39 -19.60 21.12
N ALA A 2 21.52 -19.86 19.79
CA ALA A 2 22.04 -21.14 19.28
C ALA A 2 23.44 -21.49 19.85
N ALA A 3 24.40 -20.55 19.81
CA ALA A 3 25.73 -20.74 20.37
C ALA A 3 25.70 -21.10 21.88
N LEU A 4 24.86 -20.39 22.64
CA LEU A 4 24.69 -20.68 24.07
C LEU A 4 24.05 -22.05 24.32
N ALA A 5 23.08 -22.44 23.47
CA ALA A 5 22.47 -23.77 23.60
C ALA A 5 23.47 -24.88 23.29
N THR A 6 24.33 -24.70 22.29
CA THR A 6 25.41 -25.62 21.94
C THR A 6 26.44 -25.73 23.06
N SER A 7 26.73 -24.66 23.79
CA SER A 7 27.63 -24.69 24.96
C SER A 7 27.00 -25.25 26.24
N GLY A 8 25.78 -25.78 26.17
CA GLY A 8 25.10 -26.44 27.28
C GLY A 8 24.24 -25.54 28.18
N ASN A 9 24.00 -24.29 27.79
CA ASN A 9 23.13 -23.40 28.55
C ASN A 9 21.66 -23.87 28.51
N LYS A 10 21.15 -24.34 29.64
CA LYS A 10 19.79 -24.92 29.76
C LYS A 10 18.65 -23.94 29.40
N ASN A 11 18.80 -22.64 29.73
CA ASN A 11 17.81 -21.65 29.40
C ASN A 11 17.72 -21.43 27.89
N ALA A 12 18.88 -21.38 27.22
CA ALA A 12 18.94 -21.25 25.76
C ALA A 12 18.36 -22.48 25.05
N GLN A 13 18.66 -23.68 25.57
CA GLN A 13 18.08 -24.94 25.07
C GLN A 13 16.56 -24.96 25.23
N SER A 14 16.05 -24.60 26.42
CA SER A 14 14.61 -24.51 26.68
C SER A 14 13.92 -23.48 25.78
N LEU A 15 14.58 -22.34 25.51
CA LEU A 15 14.02 -21.31 24.62
C LEU A 15 13.95 -21.79 23.17
N ILE A 16 15.01 -22.44 22.67
CA ILE A 16 14.99 -23.04 21.32
C ILE A 16 13.88 -24.10 21.21
N GLN A 17 13.71 -24.94 22.23
CA GLN A 17 12.64 -25.94 22.24
C GLN A 17 11.25 -25.28 22.18
N LYS A 18 11.01 -24.24 22.97
CA LYS A 18 9.74 -23.47 22.94
C LYS A 18 9.48 -22.84 21.57
N TRP A 19 10.52 -22.35 20.89
CA TRP A 19 10.37 -21.85 19.52
C TRP A 19 10.09 -22.99 18.54
N ALA A 20 10.79 -24.12 18.64
CA ALA A 20 10.57 -25.28 17.77
C ALA A 20 9.14 -25.86 17.91
N ASP A 21 8.57 -25.83 19.12
CA ASP A 21 7.22 -26.28 19.43
C ASP A 21 6.16 -25.20 19.10
N ALA A 22 6.58 -24.05 18.55
CA ALA A 22 5.72 -22.89 18.28
C ALA A 22 4.86 -22.48 19.49
N THR A 23 5.41 -22.57 20.70
CA THR A 23 4.69 -22.29 21.96
C THR A 23 4.14 -20.86 22.01
N TRP A 24 4.84 -19.91 21.37
CA TRP A 24 4.41 -18.51 21.21
C TRP A 24 3.07 -18.39 20.48
N PHE A 25 2.72 -19.34 19.61
CA PHE A 25 1.51 -19.38 18.81
C PHE A 25 0.46 -20.32 19.41
N THR A 26 0.86 -21.56 19.77
CA THR A 26 -0.07 -22.61 20.22
C THR A 26 -0.74 -22.29 21.55
N LYS A 27 -0.11 -21.47 22.42
CA LYS A 27 -0.70 -20.98 23.67
C LYS A 27 -1.81 -19.94 23.49
N LYS A 28 -1.84 -19.27 22.34
CA LYS A 28 -2.91 -18.32 22.02
C LYS A 28 -4.17 -19.09 21.60
N ALA A 29 -5.34 -18.64 22.05
CA ALA A 29 -6.61 -19.25 21.67
C ALA A 29 -6.81 -19.21 20.15
N GLN A 30 -7.48 -20.22 19.62
CA GLN A 30 -7.97 -20.17 18.24
C GLN A 30 -9.08 -19.12 18.13
N TYR A 31 -9.29 -18.59 16.92
CA TYR A 31 -10.42 -17.69 16.71
C TYR A 31 -11.72 -18.40 17.05
N PRO A 32 -12.65 -17.77 17.80
CA PRO A 32 -13.91 -18.41 18.19
C PRO A 32 -14.74 -18.79 16.97
N LYS A 33 -15.47 -19.89 17.05
CA LYS A 33 -16.37 -20.31 15.95
C LYS A 33 -17.48 -19.29 15.72
N LYS A 34 -17.98 -18.70 16.79
CA LYS A 34 -19.06 -17.70 16.80
C LYS A 34 -18.64 -16.52 17.67
N VAL A 35 -18.79 -15.31 17.16
CA VAL A 35 -18.54 -14.06 17.90
C VAL A 35 -19.75 -13.14 17.78
N THR A 36 -20.36 -12.78 18.91
CA THR A 36 -21.46 -11.82 18.93
C THR A 36 -20.91 -10.39 18.93
N LEU A 37 -21.38 -9.56 18.02
CA LEU A 37 -20.86 -8.21 17.75
C LEU A 37 -22.01 -7.21 17.62
N THR A 38 -21.76 -5.96 17.99
CA THR A 38 -22.67 -4.83 17.71
C THR A 38 -22.17 -4.06 16.48
N VAL A 39 -23.02 -3.86 15.50
CA VAL A 39 -22.70 -3.19 14.25
C VAL A 39 -22.55 -1.68 14.47
N PHE A 40 -21.40 -1.13 14.02
CA PHE A 40 -21.18 0.30 13.82
C PHE A 40 -21.01 0.51 12.31
N LYS A 41 -22.06 0.95 11.63
CA LYS A 41 -22.08 1.14 10.18
C LYS A 41 -21.94 2.61 9.81
N VAL A 42 -21.13 2.88 8.80
CA VAL A 42 -21.01 4.18 8.12
C VAL A 42 -21.28 3.96 6.63
N ALA A 43 -22.26 4.67 6.08
CA ALA A 43 -22.67 4.51 4.69
C ALA A 43 -21.71 5.21 3.70
N GLY A 44 -21.68 4.71 2.47
CA GLY A 44 -20.90 5.29 1.38
C GLY A 44 -19.42 4.96 1.45
N GLU A 45 -18.60 5.84 0.89
CA GLU A 45 -17.15 5.73 0.90
C GLU A 45 -16.57 6.32 2.19
N THR A 46 -15.68 5.59 2.83
CA THR A 46 -14.89 6.04 3.96
C THR A 46 -13.42 6.03 3.57
N ASN A 47 -12.79 7.17 3.58
CA ASN A 47 -11.37 7.29 3.27
C ASN A 47 -10.50 7.30 4.53
N THR A 48 -9.20 7.27 4.36
CA THR A 48 -8.27 7.26 5.50
C THR A 48 -8.24 8.59 6.26
N ASP A 49 -8.66 9.70 5.66
CA ASP A 49 -8.82 10.99 6.35
C ASP A 49 -10.06 11.00 7.26
N ASP A 50 -11.12 10.27 6.91
CA ASP A 50 -12.28 10.10 7.80
C ASP A 50 -11.88 9.37 9.08
N PHE A 51 -11.02 8.34 8.97
CA PHE A 51 -10.52 7.61 10.13
C PHE A 51 -9.46 8.37 10.93
N SER A 52 -8.56 9.08 10.24
CA SER A 52 -7.45 9.80 10.86
C SER A 52 -7.08 11.01 10.02
N PRO A 53 -7.75 12.16 10.25
CA PRO A 53 -7.43 13.40 9.55
C PRO A 53 -5.95 13.73 9.66
N ALA A 54 -5.28 14.04 8.55
CA ALA A 54 -3.85 14.24 8.50
C ALA A 54 -3.32 15.22 9.58
N PRO A 55 -3.95 16.40 9.80
CA PRO A 55 -3.50 17.34 10.83
C PRO A 55 -3.54 16.76 12.25
N ASP A 56 -4.53 15.90 12.55
CA ASP A 56 -4.68 15.28 13.88
C ASP A 56 -3.69 14.12 14.08
N ALA A 57 -3.45 13.32 13.04
CA ALA A 57 -2.47 12.24 13.08
C ALA A 57 -1.05 12.76 13.36
N TRP A 58 -0.71 13.95 12.86
CA TRP A 58 0.60 14.54 13.04
C TRP A 58 0.73 15.32 14.36
N SER A 59 -0.31 16.04 14.75
CA SER A 59 -0.30 16.84 15.98
C SER A 59 -0.54 16.00 17.24
N ARG A 60 -1.11 14.81 17.09
CA ARG A 60 -1.49 13.90 18.17
C ARG A 60 -0.93 12.50 17.90
N PRO A 61 0.36 12.26 18.19
CA PRO A 61 1.01 10.99 17.87
C PRO A 61 0.43 9.80 18.65
N ASP A 62 -0.17 10.03 19.83
CA ASP A 62 -0.80 9.00 20.62
C ASP A 62 -2.11 8.53 20.00
N ILE A 63 -2.26 7.22 19.81
CA ILE A 63 -3.45 6.60 19.20
C ILE A 63 -4.75 7.04 19.91
N PRO A 64 -4.86 7.01 21.26
CA PRO A 64 -6.08 7.46 21.94
C PRO A 64 -6.48 8.90 21.60
N LEU A 65 -5.50 9.78 21.38
CA LEU A 65 -5.76 11.19 21.09
C LEU A 65 -6.19 11.42 19.64
N HIS A 66 -5.51 10.80 18.67
CA HIS A 66 -5.90 11.01 17.28
C HIS A 66 -7.17 10.21 16.92
N ALA A 67 -7.45 9.10 17.59
CA ALA A 67 -8.71 8.36 17.44
C ALA A 67 -9.95 9.15 17.85
N LEU A 68 -9.82 10.17 18.71
CA LEU A 68 -10.93 11.10 19.03
C LEU A 68 -11.37 11.93 17.83
N ALA A 69 -10.49 12.13 16.82
CA ALA A 69 -10.79 12.89 15.63
C ALA A 69 -11.40 12.02 14.49
N MET A 70 -11.55 10.71 14.68
CA MET A 70 -12.20 9.82 13.72
C MET A 70 -13.61 10.32 13.42
N TYR A 71 -13.93 10.59 12.14
CA TYR A 71 -15.20 11.19 11.70
C TYR A 71 -15.53 12.53 12.39
N LYS A 72 -14.56 13.39 12.64
CA LYS A 72 -14.81 14.72 13.22
C LYS A 72 -15.55 15.67 12.29
N ILE A 73 -15.63 15.35 11.00
CA ILE A 73 -16.52 16.02 10.04
C ILE A 73 -17.78 15.18 9.92
N SER A 74 -18.91 15.81 10.24
CA SER A 74 -20.23 15.15 10.20
C SER A 74 -20.58 14.66 8.79
N ARG A 75 -21.23 13.51 8.74
CA ARG A 75 -21.83 12.92 7.54
C ARG A 75 -23.35 12.93 7.68
N ASP A 76 -24.08 12.62 6.63
CA ASP A 76 -25.55 12.57 6.68
C ASP A 76 -26.06 11.53 7.68
N ASP A 77 -25.38 10.38 7.72
CA ASP A 77 -25.70 9.22 8.56
C ASP A 77 -24.96 9.18 9.90
N LEU A 78 -23.95 10.06 10.12
CA LEU A 78 -23.13 10.06 11.32
C LEU A 78 -22.70 11.47 11.73
N LYS A 79 -23.16 11.90 12.92
CA LYS A 79 -22.85 13.25 13.44
C LYS A 79 -21.68 13.21 14.41
N ALA A 80 -20.73 14.12 14.22
CA ALA A 80 -19.65 14.37 15.17
C ALA A 80 -20.18 14.91 16.50
N ASP A 81 -19.52 14.58 17.61
CA ASP A 81 -19.84 15.18 18.92
C ASP A 81 -19.53 16.68 18.95
N ILE A 82 -18.42 17.07 18.28
CA ILE A 82 -18.02 18.47 18.10
C ILE A 82 -17.45 18.60 16.68
N GLU A 83 -18.18 19.26 15.82
CA GLU A 83 -17.83 19.44 14.40
C GLU A 83 -16.41 19.98 14.24
N GLY A 84 -15.61 19.31 13.40
CA GLY A 84 -14.22 19.67 13.12
C GLY A 84 -13.21 19.38 14.24
N VAL A 85 -13.65 18.91 15.42
CA VAL A 85 -12.80 18.72 16.60
C VAL A 85 -12.85 17.29 17.13
N LYS A 86 -14.05 16.75 17.37
CA LYS A 86 -14.25 15.46 18.01
C LYS A 86 -15.29 14.63 17.26
N GLY A 87 -14.92 13.43 16.89
CA GLY A 87 -15.80 12.51 16.18
C GLY A 87 -17.00 12.01 17.01
N PRO A 88 -17.77 11.04 16.51
CA PRO A 88 -19.02 10.55 17.12
C PRO A 88 -18.76 9.60 18.29
N ILE A 89 -17.94 10.01 19.25
CA ILE A 89 -17.51 9.18 20.38
C ILE A 89 -18.70 8.79 21.26
N SER A 90 -19.65 9.70 21.48
CA SER A 90 -20.89 9.40 22.22
C SER A 90 -21.72 8.30 21.54
N THR A 91 -21.81 8.30 20.22
CA THR A 91 -22.49 7.24 19.45
C THR A 91 -21.75 5.91 19.59
N ILE A 92 -20.42 5.92 19.47
CA ILE A 92 -19.57 4.73 19.63
C ILE A 92 -19.76 4.14 21.03
N GLU A 93 -19.70 4.94 22.09
CA GLU A 93 -19.88 4.49 23.47
C GLU A 93 -21.30 3.97 23.72
N LYS A 94 -22.32 4.59 23.11
CA LYS A 94 -23.70 4.05 23.16
C LYS A 94 -23.82 2.67 22.50
N LEU A 95 -23.11 2.44 21.39
CA LEU A 95 -23.09 1.10 20.77
C LEU A 95 -22.37 0.07 21.65
N LYS A 96 -21.23 0.45 22.26
CA LYS A 96 -20.49 -0.40 23.19
C LYS A 96 -21.27 -0.75 24.45
N SER A 97 -22.17 0.14 24.91
CA SER A 97 -23.00 -0.12 26.10
C SER A 97 -23.96 -1.30 25.94
N LYS A 98 -24.12 -1.84 24.73
CA LYS A 98 -24.83 -3.10 24.49
C LYS A 98 -24.07 -4.34 25.00
N GLY A 99 -22.83 -4.19 25.42
CA GLY A 99 -22.03 -5.25 26.05
C GLY A 99 -21.27 -6.17 25.07
N ASN A 100 -21.37 -5.94 23.75
CA ASN A 100 -20.64 -6.69 22.75
C ASN A 100 -19.51 -5.85 22.15
N PRO A 101 -18.42 -6.47 21.67
CA PRO A 101 -17.43 -5.78 20.83
C PRO A 101 -18.09 -5.18 19.58
N LEU A 102 -17.51 -4.11 19.06
CA LEU A 102 -18.00 -3.48 17.85
C LEU A 102 -17.52 -4.18 16.58
N LEU A 103 -18.41 -4.29 15.60
CA LEU A 103 -18.14 -4.62 14.22
C LEU A 103 -18.22 -3.34 13.39
N PHE A 104 -17.11 -2.91 12.78
CA PHE A 104 -17.17 -1.82 11.81
C PHE A 104 -17.70 -2.32 10.46
N VAL A 105 -18.65 -1.58 9.88
CA VAL A 105 -19.27 -1.89 8.58
C VAL A 105 -19.25 -0.66 7.67
N GLY A 106 -18.85 -0.81 6.42
CA GLY A 106 -18.87 0.27 5.43
C GLY A 106 -19.08 -0.24 4.00
N ASP A 107 -19.58 0.60 3.09
CA ASP A 107 -19.77 0.20 1.69
C ASP A 107 -18.43 0.12 0.95
N VAL A 108 -17.61 1.19 1.01
CA VAL A 108 -16.24 1.23 0.50
C VAL A 108 -15.34 1.78 1.60
N VAL A 109 -14.35 1.01 2.03
CA VAL A 109 -13.60 1.28 3.27
C VAL A 109 -12.12 1.50 3.01
N GLY A 110 -11.56 2.59 3.55
CA GLY A 110 -10.13 2.83 3.64
C GLY A 110 -9.46 3.28 2.35
N THR A 111 -10.18 3.97 1.47
CA THR A 111 -9.62 4.63 0.27
C THR A 111 -8.70 5.79 0.64
N GLY A 112 -7.95 6.29 -0.33
CA GLY A 112 -7.03 7.41 -0.15
C GLY A 112 -5.63 6.99 0.30
N SER A 113 -4.96 7.84 1.06
CA SER A 113 -3.55 7.70 1.42
C SER A 113 -3.28 6.50 2.35
N SER A 114 -2.12 5.88 2.19
CA SER A 114 -1.67 4.76 3.03
C SER A 114 -1.28 5.23 4.44
N ARG A 115 -2.23 5.24 5.38
CA ARG A 115 -1.99 5.67 6.76
C ARG A 115 -2.31 4.58 7.77
N LYS A 116 -1.28 4.12 8.47
CA LYS A 116 -1.46 3.21 9.62
C LYS A 116 -2.28 3.87 10.74
N SER A 117 -2.18 5.20 10.91
CA SER A 117 -2.98 5.95 11.87
C SER A 117 -4.48 5.76 11.65
N ALA A 118 -4.94 5.61 10.40
CA ALA A 118 -6.33 5.34 10.08
C ALA A 118 -6.80 3.97 10.64
N ALA A 119 -6.00 2.91 10.42
CA ALA A 119 -6.27 1.60 11.01
C ALA A 119 -6.18 1.64 12.54
N ASN A 120 -5.18 2.33 13.09
CA ASN A 120 -5.02 2.49 14.55
C ASN A 120 -6.21 3.21 15.18
N SER A 121 -6.72 4.29 14.56
CA SER A 121 -7.92 5.00 15.05
C SER A 121 -9.15 4.09 15.07
N LEU A 122 -9.37 3.35 13.99
CA LEU A 122 -10.48 2.41 13.92
C LEU A 122 -10.35 1.31 14.96
N ILE A 123 -9.18 0.66 15.04
CA ILE A 123 -8.90 -0.44 15.98
C ILE A 123 -8.97 0.05 17.43
N TRP A 124 -8.64 1.32 17.72
CA TRP A 124 -8.84 1.90 19.04
C TRP A 124 -10.28 1.77 19.53
N HIS A 125 -11.23 1.85 18.62
CA HIS A 125 -12.66 1.75 18.97
C HIS A 125 -13.21 0.32 18.92
N ILE A 126 -12.70 -0.54 18.04
CA ILE A 126 -13.25 -1.89 17.81
C ILE A 126 -12.37 -3.04 18.33
N GLY A 127 -11.08 -2.78 18.58
CA GLY A 127 -10.10 -3.76 19.03
C GLY A 127 -10.06 -3.93 20.56
N HIS A 128 -9.10 -4.72 21.01
CA HIS A 128 -8.84 -5.02 22.42
C HIS A 128 -7.42 -4.57 22.82
N ASP A 129 -7.22 -4.37 24.12
CA ASP A 129 -5.94 -3.96 24.67
C ASP A 129 -4.89 -5.08 24.49
N ILE A 130 -3.63 -4.68 24.31
CA ILE A 130 -2.49 -5.59 24.21
C ILE A 130 -1.77 -5.59 25.57
N ASP A 131 -1.59 -6.77 26.16
CA ASP A 131 -0.92 -6.92 27.45
C ASP A 131 0.47 -6.28 27.46
N GLY A 132 0.68 -5.36 28.40
CA GLY A 132 1.94 -4.66 28.57
C GLY A 132 2.24 -3.58 27.54
N VAL A 133 1.33 -3.27 26.62
CA VAL A 133 1.47 -2.22 25.61
C VAL A 133 0.39 -1.17 25.79
N PRO A 134 0.65 -0.06 26.49
CA PRO A 134 -0.33 0.99 26.70
C PRO A 134 -0.60 1.75 25.38
N ASN A 135 -1.79 2.36 25.32
CA ASN A 135 -2.21 3.26 24.23
C ASN A 135 -2.20 2.63 22.80
N LYS A 136 -2.20 1.30 22.72
CA LYS A 136 -2.30 0.55 21.46
C LYS A 136 -3.27 -0.61 21.63
N ARG A 137 -4.07 -0.86 20.60
CA ARG A 137 -4.99 -1.99 20.53
C ARG A 137 -4.72 -2.83 19.30
N ALA A 138 -5.15 -4.08 19.34
CA ALA A 138 -5.09 -5.01 18.22
C ALA A 138 -6.44 -5.70 18.03
N GLY A 139 -6.62 -6.38 16.90
CA GLY A 139 -7.82 -7.15 16.62
C GLY A 139 -8.99 -6.29 16.14
N GLY A 140 -10.21 -6.77 16.41
CA GLY A 140 -11.43 -6.20 15.88
C GLY A 140 -11.82 -6.78 14.52
N VAL A 141 -13.07 -6.54 14.11
CA VAL A 141 -13.62 -7.03 12.83
C VAL A 141 -14.08 -5.85 11.98
N VAL A 142 -13.68 -5.85 10.72
CA VAL A 142 -14.06 -4.84 9.71
C VAL A 142 -14.71 -5.56 8.54
N VAL A 143 -15.97 -5.21 8.22
CA VAL A 143 -16.68 -5.73 7.05
C VAL A 143 -16.93 -4.60 6.07
N GLY A 144 -16.40 -4.75 4.87
CA GLY A 144 -16.61 -3.79 3.79
C GLY A 144 -17.32 -4.42 2.60
N GLY A 145 -18.17 -3.66 1.91
CA GLY A 145 -18.60 -4.03 0.57
C GLY A 145 -17.38 -4.14 -0.34
N LYS A 146 -16.46 -3.20 -0.19
CA LYS A 146 -15.07 -3.23 -0.67
C LYS A 146 -14.14 -2.63 0.40
N ILE A 147 -12.94 -3.18 0.50
CA ILE A 147 -11.88 -2.62 1.35
C ILE A 147 -10.68 -2.31 0.47
N ALA A 148 -10.21 -1.05 0.53
CA ALA A 148 -9.04 -0.65 -0.25
C ALA A 148 -7.82 -1.54 0.08
N PRO A 149 -7.06 -2.00 -0.91
CA PRO A 149 -6.04 -3.04 -0.71
C PRO A 149 -5.01 -2.72 0.35
N ILE A 150 -4.51 -1.47 0.37
CA ILE A 150 -3.52 -1.04 1.36
C ILE A 150 -4.14 -0.99 2.76
N PHE A 151 -5.40 -0.56 2.88
CA PHE A 151 -6.09 -0.54 4.16
C PHE A 151 -6.38 -1.97 4.66
N TYR A 152 -6.75 -2.87 3.74
CA TYR A 152 -6.94 -4.30 4.03
C TYR A 152 -5.67 -4.90 4.66
N THR A 153 -4.52 -4.75 3.98
CA THR A 153 -3.24 -5.27 4.49
C THR A 153 -2.78 -4.59 5.78
N THR A 154 -3.11 -3.30 5.98
CA THR A 154 -2.80 -2.59 7.22
C THR A 154 -3.64 -3.11 8.41
N LEU A 155 -4.88 -3.54 8.16
CA LEU A 155 -5.72 -4.22 9.14
C LEU A 155 -5.13 -5.58 9.52
N GLU A 156 -4.70 -6.39 8.54
CA GLU A 156 -4.00 -7.67 8.76
C GLU A 156 -2.74 -7.49 9.61
N ASP A 157 -1.90 -6.49 9.28
CA ASP A 157 -0.69 -6.17 10.04
C ASP A 157 -0.99 -5.79 11.50
N SER A 158 -2.17 -5.24 11.76
CA SER A 158 -2.64 -4.85 13.10
C SER A 158 -3.44 -5.94 13.82
N GLY A 159 -3.54 -7.13 13.23
CA GLY A 159 -4.25 -8.29 13.80
C GLY A 159 -5.77 -8.18 13.77
N ALA A 160 -6.34 -7.22 13.02
CA ALA A 160 -7.77 -7.16 12.76
C ALA A 160 -8.18 -8.21 11.72
N LEU A 161 -9.48 -8.52 11.68
CA LEU A 161 -10.09 -9.42 10.70
C LEU A 161 -10.85 -8.61 9.64
N PRO A 162 -10.25 -8.32 8.47
CA PRO A 162 -10.93 -7.68 7.36
C PRO A 162 -11.73 -8.71 6.55
N ILE A 163 -12.99 -8.40 6.24
CA ILE A 163 -13.91 -9.23 5.46
C ILE A 163 -14.57 -8.39 4.38
N GLU A 164 -14.58 -8.87 3.14
CA GLU A 164 -15.40 -8.30 2.07
C GLU A 164 -16.68 -9.11 1.91
N ALA A 165 -17.84 -8.44 1.99
CA ALA A 165 -19.16 -9.04 1.89
C ALA A 165 -20.22 -8.02 1.46
N ASP A 166 -21.41 -8.48 1.06
CA ASP A 166 -22.57 -7.59 0.89
C ASP A 166 -23.00 -7.05 2.26
N VAL A 167 -22.94 -5.73 2.42
CA VAL A 167 -23.26 -5.02 3.68
C VAL A 167 -24.65 -4.39 3.68
N SER A 168 -25.45 -4.63 2.64
CA SER A 168 -26.75 -3.96 2.45
C SER A 168 -27.76 -4.23 3.57
N LYS A 169 -27.71 -5.41 4.19
CA LYS A 169 -28.62 -5.84 5.27
C LYS A 169 -28.08 -5.57 6.68
N LEU A 170 -26.88 -5.05 6.82
CA LEU A 170 -26.27 -4.70 8.11
C LEU A 170 -26.57 -3.25 8.45
N ASN A 171 -27.15 -2.98 9.63
CA ASN A 171 -27.48 -1.63 10.06
C ASN A 171 -26.81 -1.28 11.39
N SER A 172 -26.51 0.01 11.60
CA SER A 172 -25.89 0.46 12.84
C SER A 172 -26.78 0.13 14.04
N GLY A 173 -26.19 -0.50 15.05
CA GLY A 173 -26.88 -0.95 16.24
C GLY A 173 -27.46 -2.37 16.18
N ASP A 174 -27.45 -3.05 15.04
CA ASP A 174 -27.78 -4.48 14.95
C ASP A 174 -26.82 -5.29 15.84
N VAL A 175 -27.33 -6.34 16.47
CA VAL A 175 -26.51 -7.37 17.13
C VAL A 175 -26.47 -8.57 16.21
N VAL A 176 -25.26 -8.98 15.86
CA VAL A 176 -25.02 -10.04 14.87
C VAL A 176 -24.03 -11.07 15.39
N ASP A 177 -24.11 -12.26 14.86
CA ASP A 177 -23.17 -13.35 15.10
C ASP A 177 -22.29 -13.57 13.87
N LEU A 178 -21.00 -13.40 14.03
CA LEU A 178 -20.00 -13.74 13.03
C LEU A 178 -19.61 -15.22 13.19
N ASN A 179 -19.93 -16.03 12.19
CA ASN A 179 -19.57 -17.44 12.11
C ASN A 179 -18.43 -17.59 11.08
N VAL A 180 -17.19 -17.39 11.54
CA VAL A 180 -16.03 -17.19 10.65
C VAL A 180 -15.70 -18.42 9.81
N TYR A 181 -15.89 -19.62 10.36
CA TYR A 181 -15.59 -20.88 9.66
C TYR A 181 -16.70 -21.30 8.67
N ASP A 182 -17.94 -20.84 8.91
CA ASP A 182 -19.07 -21.08 8.02
C ASP A 182 -19.21 -19.98 6.95
N GLY A 183 -18.43 -18.88 7.10
CA GLY A 183 -18.47 -17.75 6.19
C GLY A 183 -19.80 -17.00 6.21
N THR A 184 -20.43 -16.84 7.37
CA THR A 184 -21.74 -16.19 7.49
C THR A 184 -21.76 -15.15 8.62
N ILE A 185 -22.57 -14.11 8.41
CA ILE A 185 -23.01 -13.19 9.48
C ILE A 185 -24.51 -13.35 9.61
N THR A 186 -24.96 -13.68 10.80
CA THR A 186 -26.38 -13.92 11.10
C THR A 186 -26.91 -12.91 12.11
N ARG A 187 -28.21 -12.65 12.11
CA ARG A 187 -28.87 -11.85 13.14
C ARG A 187 -28.89 -12.66 14.46
N HIS A 188 -28.46 -12.04 15.54
CA HIS A 188 -28.27 -12.75 16.81
C HIS A 188 -29.57 -13.42 17.34
N ASP A 189 -30.70 -12.71 17.23
CA ASP A 189 -31.95 -13.17 17.83
C ASP A 189 -32.70 -14.22 16.99
N THR A 190 -32.46 -14.28 15.68
CA THR A 190 -33.26 -15.08 14.73
C THR A 190 -32.45 -16.08 13.93
N ASP A 191 -31.12 -16.05 14.03
CA ASP A 191 -30.17 -16.79 13.17
C ASP A 191 -30.37 -16.55 11.65
N GLU A 192 -31.12 -15.51 11.26
CA GLU A 192 -31.30 -15.10 9.88
C GLU A 192 -29.92 -14.77 9.26
N VAL A 193 -29.58 -15.40 8.15
CA VAL A 193 -28.33 -15.09 7.40
C VAL A 193 -28.47 -13.73 6.73
N LEU A 194 -27.73 -12.75 7.22
CA LEU A 194 -27.68 -11.39 6.67
C LEU A 194 -26.74 -11.29 5.48
N THR A 195 -25.59 -11.95 5.56
CA THR A 195 -24.62 -11.99 4.47
C THR A 195 -23.74 -13.23 4.55
N LYS A 196 -23.13 -13.58 3.40
CA LYS A 196 -22.12 -14.64 3.29
C LYS A 196 -20.81 -14.06 2.80
N PHE A 197 -19.69 -14.64 3.21
CA PHE A 197 -18.36 -14.22 2.82
C PHE A 197 -17.40 -15.40 2.69
N SER A 198 -16.27 -15.17 2.06
CA SER A 198 -15.12 -16.06 2.10
C SER A 198 -13.89 -15.26 2.54
N LEU A 199 -13.07 -15.83 3.40
CA LEU A 199 -11.80 -15.20 3.76
C LEU A 199 -10.88 -15.18 2.54
N LYS A 200 -10.14 -14.09 2.37
CA LYS A 200 -9.23 -13.89 1.23
C LYS A 200 -8.13 -14.95 1.18
N THR A 201 -7.60 -15.30 2.35
CA THR A 201 -6.56 -16.33 2.50
C THR A 201 -6.92 -17.26 3.66
N ASN A 202 -6.46 -18.51 3.58
CA ASN A 202 -6.62 -19.48 4.67
C ASN A 202 -5.66 -19.22 5.85
N THR A 203 -4.68 -18.32 5.69
CA THR A 203 -3.72 -17.91 6.74
C THR A 203 -4.25 -16.78 7.62
N LEU A 204 -5.30 -16.08 7.21
CA LEU A 204 -5.80 -14.87 7.88
C LEU A 204 -6.14 -15.10 9.36
N LEU A 205 -6.73 -16.24 9.71
CA LEU A 205 -7.02 -16.55 11.11
C LEU A 205 -5.76 -16.83 11.94
N ASP A 206 -4.70 -17.34 11.33
CA ASP A 206 -3.39 -17.48 11.98
C ASP A 206 -2.77 -16.09 12.22
N GLU A 207 -2.94 -15.16 11.30
CA GLU A 207 -2.47 -13.80 11.45
C GLU A 207 -3.17 -13.10 12.61
N VAL A 208 -4.50 -13.17 12.65
CA VAL A 208 -5.29 -12.65 13.78
C VAL A 208 -4.84 -13.29 15.11
N ARG A 209 -4.68 -14.62 15.13
CA ARG A 209 -4.22 -15.37 16.30
C ARG A 209 -2.82 -14.97 16.74
N ALA A 210 -1.93 -14.70 15.80
CA ALA A 210 -0.57 -14.23 16.08
C ALA A 210 -0.53 -12.81 16.65
N GLY A 211 -1.56 -12.00 16.40
CA GLY A 211 -1.64 -10.57 16.70
C GLY A 211 -1.20 -9.69 15.55
N GLY A 212 -1.21 -10.23 14.34
CA GLY A 212 -0.91 -9.59 13.08
C GLY A 212 -0.03 -10.44 12.17
N ARG A 213 0.00 -10.04 10.89
CA ARG A 213 0.77 -10.75 9.86
C ARG A 213 2.28 -10.73 10.14
N ILE A 214 2.84 -9.59 10.54
CA ILE A 214 4.28 -9.46 10.84
C ILE A 214 4.70 -10.35 12.02
N PRO A 215 4.02 -10.34 13.19
CA PRO A 215 4.28 -11.30 14.25
C PRO A 215 4.20 -12.76 13.82
N LEU A 216 3.25 -13.13 12.95
CA LEU A 216 3.14 -14.48 12.42
C LEU A 216 4.37 -14.87 11.62
N ILE A 217 4.84 -14.01 10.70
CA ILE A 217 5.99 -14.27 9.84
C ILE A 217 7.27 -14.42 10.67
N ILE A 218 7.52 -13.50 11.61
CA ILE A 218 8.68 -13.55 12.51
C ILE A 218 8.65 -14.84 13.33
N GLY A 219 7.51 -15.18 13.89
CA GLY A 219 7.36 -16.37 14.70
C GLY A 219 7.53 -17.67 13.89
N LYS A 220 7.00 -17.73 12.66
CA LYS A 220 7.21 -18.85 11.73
C LYS A 220 8.70 -19.04 11.39
N ASP A 221 9.41 -17.95 11.10
CA ASP A 221 10.85 -17.98 10.80
C ASP A 221 11.68 -18.45 12.00
N LEU A 222 11.39 -17.94 13.20
CA LEU A 222 12.03 -18.39 14.44
C LEU A 222 11.76 -19.87 14.70
N THR A 223 10.52 -20.33 14.49
CA THR A 223 10.15 -21.75 14.61
C THR A 223 10.91 -22.61 13.62
N ALA A 224 10.98 -22.20 12.35
CA ALA A 224 11.71 -22.94 11.32
C ALA A 224 13.22 -23.02 11.63
N LYS A 225 13.84 -21.93 12.05
CA LYS A 225 15.25 -21.87 12.47
C LYS A 225 15.53 -22.75 13.69
N ALA A 226 14.64 -22.75 14.68
CA ALA A 226 14.78 -23.59 15.87
C ALA A 226 14.63 -25.09 15.53
N ARG A 227 13.66 -25.45 14.69
CA ARG A 227 13.46 -26.83 14.21
C ARG A 227 14.65 -27.32 13.40
N LYS A 228 15.18 -26.49 12.50
CA LYS A 228 16.42 -26.79 11.75
C LYS A 228 17.60 -27.03 12.67
N PHE A 229 17.78 -26.20 13.70
CA PHE A 229 18.83 -26.37 14.70
C PHE A 229 18.69 -27.69 15.44
N LEU A 230 17.47 -28.09 15.80
CA LEU A 230 17.17 -29.36 16.48
C LEU A 230 17.06 -30.57 15.52
N LYS A 231 17.24 -30.36 14.20
CA LYS A 231 17.10 -31.39 13.15
C LYS A 231 15.69 -32.02 13.12
N LEU A 232 14.65 -31.21 13.38
CA LEU A 232 13.24 -31.61 13.30
C LEU A 232 12.67 -31.27 11.93
N SER A 233 11.63 -32.00 11.49
CA SER A 233 10.82 -31.67 10.31
C SER A 233 10.14 -30.30 10.44
N GLU A 234 9.59 -29.77 9.35
CA GLU A 234 8.78 -28.54 9.37
C GLU A 234 7.60 -28.63 10.36
N SER A 235 7.19 -27.49 10.86
CA SER A 235 6.04 -27.41 11.77
C SER A 235 4.73 -27.47 10.99
N GLU A 236 3.77 -28.23 11.49
CA GLU A 236 2.44 -28.38 10.90
C GLU A 236 1.35 -27.56 11.62
N VAL A 237 1.73 -26.76 12.63
CA VAL A 237 0.76 -26.00 13.45
C VAL A 237 0.22 -24.76 12.73
N PHE A 238 0.84 -24.32 11.66
CA PHE A 238 0.45 -23.15 10.89
C PHE A 238 -0.34 -23.56 9.65
N ALA A 239 -1.36 -22.77 9.32
CA ALA A 239 -2.03 -22.90 8.04
C ALA A 239 -1.01 -22.75 6.89
N LYS A 240 -1.05 -23.67 5.94
CA LYS A 240 -0.23 -23.58 4.74
C LYS A 240 -0.99 -22.76 3.69
N PRO A 241 -0.36 -21.77 3.05
CA PRO A 241 -0.98 -21.07 1.94
C PRO A 241 -1.48 -22.05 0.89
N SER A 242 -2.63 -21.78 0.29
CA SER A 242 -3.15 -22.61 -0.80
C SER A 242 -2.14 -22.61 -1.94
N ARG A 243 -1.74 -23.80 -2.40
CA ARG A 243 -0.92 -23.93 -3.58
C ARG A 243 -1.84 -23.80 -4.80
N ILE A 244 -1.59 -22.77 -5.60
CA ILE A 244 -2.36 -22.55 -6.81
C ILE A 244 -1.58 -23.14 -7.98
N GLU A 245 -2.13 -24.19 -8.57
CA GLU A 245 -1.64 -24.75 -9.82
C GLU A 245 -2.34 -24.02 -10.98
N GLY A 246 -1.58 -23.59 -11.97
CA GLY A 246 -2.12 -22.94 -13.17
C GLY A 246 -1.37 -23.44 -14.40
N ASN A 247 -2.10 -23.65 -15.47
CA ASN A 247 -1.54 -23.97 -16.78
C ASN A 247 -1.28 -22.67 -17.56
N GLY A 248 -0.29 -22.68 -18.46
CA GLY A 248 0.10 -21.54 -19.29
C GLY A 248 1.25 -20.70 -18.72
N GLY A 249 1.71 -19.75 -19.49
CA GLY A 249 2.81 -18.86 -19.17
C GLY A 249 2.51 -17.88 -18.06
N TYR A 250 3.50 -17.05 -17.73
CA TYR A 250 3.42 -16.05 -16.68
C TYR A 250 3.34 -14.64 -17.28
N THR A 251 2.58 -13.75 -16.66
CA THR A 251 2.60 -12.34 -17.01
C THR A 251 3.94 -11.71 -16.61
N ARG A 252 4.24 -10.52 -17.11
CA ARG A 252 5.46 -9.79 -16.76
C ARG A 252 5.58 -9.59 -15.24
N ALA A 253 4.52 -9.15 -14.59
CA ALA A 253 4.50 -8.93 -13.14
C ALA A 253 4.76 -10.22 -12.37
N GLN A 254 4.14 -11.34 -12.79
CA GLN A 254 4.35 -12.66 -12.16
C GLN A 254 5.80 -13.12 -12.27
N LYS A 255 6.47 -12.85 -13.40
CA LYS A 255 7.90 -13.19 -13.61
C LYS A 255 8.83 -12.27 -12.80
N ILE A 256 8.53 -10.95 -12.71
CA ILE A 256 9.33 -10.03 -11.89
C ILE A 256 9.28 -10.43 -10.42
N VAL A 257 8.08 -10.70 -9.89
CA VAL A 257 7.91 -11.17 -8.50
C VAL A 257 8.52 -12.55 -8.32
N GLY A 258 8.34 -13.47 -9.30
CA GLY A 258 8.97 -14.78 -9.31
C GLY A 258 10.49 -14.70 -9.20
N LYS A 259 11.13 -13.90 -10.05
CA LYS A 259 12.59 -13.66 -9.99
C LYS A 259 13.03 -13.18 -8.61
N ALA A 260 12.27 -12.26 -7.99
CA ALA A 260 12.56 -11.78 -6.64
C ALA A 260 12.37 -12.85 -5.54
N CYS A 261 11.63 -13.92 -5.84
CA CYS A 261 11.45 -15.09 -4.98
C CYS A 261 12.41 -16.26 -5.32
N GLY A 262 13.27 -16.12 -6.34
CA GLY A 262 14.10 -17.21 -6.85
C GLY A 262 13.30 -18.28 -7.61
N LEU A 263 12.14 -17.89 -8.20
CA LEU A 263 11.22 -18.72 -8.96
C LEU A 263 11.10 -18.20 -10.40
N GLU A 264 10.62 -19.04 -11.31
CA GLU A 264 10.31 -18.62 -12.68
C GLU A 264 9.16 -17.61 -12.73
N GLY A 265 8.13 -17.81 -11.92
CA GLY A 265 6.97 -16.94 -11.77
C GLY A 265 6.18 -17.29 -10.52
N VAL A 266 5.23 -16.41 -10.15
CA VAL A 266 4.31 -16.59 -9.02
C VAL A 266 2.89 -16.42 -9.51
N ARG A 267 2.01 -17.39 -9.26
CA ARG A 267 0.60 -17.37 -9.69
C ARG A 267 -0.25 -16.45 -8.79
N PRO A 268 -1.31 -15.85 -9.33
CA PRO A 268 -2.25 -15.07 -8.52
C PRO A 268 -2.81 -15.86 -7.34
N GLY A 269 -2.90 -15.22 -6.18
CA GLY A 269 -3.33 -15.84 -4.91
C GLY A 269 -2.25 -16.69 -4.22
N GLN A 270 -1.11 -16.91 -4.84
CA GLN A 270 0.00 -17.62 -4.22
C GLN A 270 0.73 -16.69 -3.25
N TYR A 271 0.89 -17.11 -2.00
CA TYR A 271 1.74 -16.41 -1.04
C TYR A 271 3.21 -16.54 -1.42
N CYS A 272 3.94 -15.44 -1.34
CA CYS A 272 5.38 -15.38 -1.60
C CYS A 272 6.06 -14.28 -0.77
N GLN A 273 7.39 -14.28 -0.76
CA GLN A 273 8.21 -13.31 -0.05
C GLN A 273 9.32 -12.79 -0.98
N PRO A 274 9.00 -11.90 -1.92
CA PRO A 274 9.99 -11.34 -2.81
C PRO A 274 11.06 -10.55 -2.07
N VAL A 275 12.29 -10.64 -2.54
CA VAL A 275 13.39 -9.77 -2.11
C VAL A 275 13.11 -8.34 -2.58
N ILE A 276 13.20 -7.39 -1.65
CA ILE A 276 12.95 -5.97 -1.87
C ILE A 276 14.27 -5.24 -2.08
N THR A 277 14.39 -4.53 -3.18
CA THR A 277 15.61 -3.81 -3.55
C THR A 277 15.56 -2.32 -3.26
N THR A 278 14.36 -1.76 -3.11
CA THR A 278 14.13 -0.32 -2.90
C THR A 278 12.96 -0.11 -1.95
N VAL A 279 13.18 0.63 -0.88
CA VAL A 279 12.17 0.96 0.13
C VAL A 279 12.08 2.47 0.26
N GLY A 280 10.85 3.02 0.13
CA GLY A 280 10.56 4.44 0.30
C GLY A 280 9.83 4.73 1.60
N SER A 281 10.29 5.74 2.34
CA SER A 281 9.61 6.31 3.49
C SER A 281 9.53 7.82 3.32
N GLN A 282 8.44 8.43 3.74
CA GLN A 282 8.24 9.87 3.65
C GLN A 282 7.85 10.43 5.03
N ASP A 283 7.92 11.73 5.21
CA ASP A 283 7.82 12.40 6.50
C ASP A 283 6.49 12.21 7.23
N THR A 284 5.38 12.01 6.54
CA THR A 284 4.09 11.75 7.18
C THR A 284 3.93 10.32 7.72
N THR A 285 4.71 9.37 7.20
CA THR A 285 4.73 7.97 7.67
C THR A 285 6.04 7.59 8.37
N GLY A 286 7.08 8.38 8.19
CA GLY A 286 8.42 8.13 8.70
C GLY A 286 8.51 7.96 10.23
N PRO A 287 7.85 8.79 11.05
CA PRO A 287 7.82 8.57 12.50
C PRO A 287 7.23 7.22 12.89
N MET A 288 6.14 6.78 12.24
CA MET A 288 5.56 5.45 12.49
C MET A 288 6.46 4.33 12.00
N THR A 289 7.09 4.49 10.83
CA THR A 289 8.07 3.53 10.31
C THR A 289 9.28 3.42 11.26
N ARG A 290 9.75 4.53 11.83
CA ARG A 290 10.80 4.55 12.85
C ARG A 290 10.40 3.72 14.08
N ASP A 291 9.20 3.92 14.59
CA ASP A 291 8.73 3.24 15.79
C ASP A 291 8.59 1.74 15.55
N GLU A 292 8.08 1.33 14.38
CA GLU A 292 8.05 -0.09 13.96
C GLU A 292 9.47 -0.68 13.80
N LEU A 293 10.43 0.08 13.29
CA LEU A 293 11.83 -0.35 13.19
C LEU A 293 12.48 -0.54 14.57
N ILE A 294 12.09 0.27 15.56
CA ILE A 294 12.51 0.10 16.95
C ILE A 294 11.90 -1.18 17.52
N ASP A 295 10.61 -1.41 17.32
CA ASP A 295 9.91 -2.63 17.76
C ASP A 295 10.52 -3.90 17.14
N LEU A 296 10.98 -3.81 15.89
CA LEU A 296 11.70 -4.90 15.21
C LEU A 296 13.17 -5.05 15.63
N ALA A 297 13.66 -4.21 16.55
CA ALA A 297 15.07 -4.14 16.94
C ALA A 297 16.04 -4.01 15.75
N CYS A 298 15.63 -3.26 14.72
CA CYS A 298 16.40 -3.07 13.50
C CYS A 298 17.61 -2.16 13.78
N LEU A 299 18.81 -2.71 13.76
CA LEU A 299 20.07 -1.97 13.92
C LEU A 299 20.71 -1.58 12.59
N LYS A 300 20.39 -2.30 11.50
CA LYS A 300 20.87 -2.05 10.15
C LYS A 300 19.84 -2.54 9.16
N PHE A 301 19.66 -1.81 8.06
CA PHE A 301 18.78 -2.23 6.98
C PHE A 301 19.36 -3.41 6.21
N SER A 302 18.50 -4.36 5.85
CA SER A 302 18.82 -5.47 4.95
C SER A 302 18.46 -5.16 3.51
N ALA A 303 17.45 -4.31 3.28
CA ALA A 303 17.14 -3.83 1.94
C ALA A 303 18.30 -2.95 1.41
N PRO A 304 18.74 -3.15 0.14
CA PRO A 304 19.89 -2.44 -0.42
C PRO A 304 19.75 -0.91 -0.46
N VAL A 305 18.52 -0.41 -0.68
CA VAL A 305 18.21 1.01 -0.62
C VAL A 305 16.97 1.23 0.24
N VAL A 306 17.14 2.00 1.30
CA VAL A 306 16.05 2.57 2.10
C VAL A 306 16.19 4.08 2.05
N MET A 307 15.19 4.77 1.54
CA MET A 307 15.20 6.23 1.37
C MET A 307 14.11 6.88 2.19
N GLN A 308 14.47 7.92 2.94
CA GLN A 308 13.56 8.81 3.66
C GLN A 308 13.53 10.18 3.00
N SER A 309 12.34 10.72 2.78
CA SER A 309 12.14 12.09 2.29
C SER A 309 11.33 12.95 3.25
N PHE A 310 11.28 14.25 2.96
CA PHE A 310 10.57 15.26 3.77
C PHE A 310 9.68 16.15 2.89
N CYS A 311 9.16 15.61 1.80
CA CYS A 311 8.46 16.38 0.76
C CYS A 311 7.06 16.87 1.16
N HIS A 312 6.38 16.22 2.11
CA HIS A 312 5.01 16.58 2.49
C HIS A 312 4.93 17.71 3.50
N THR A 313 6.01 17.94 4.27
CA THR A 313 6.03 18.92 5.37
C THR A 313 7.11 20.00 5.19
N ALA A 314 7.80 20.03 4.04
CA ALA A 314 8.92 20.94 3.80
C ALA A 314 8.49 22.41 3.67
N ALA A 315 7.37 22.69 2.99
CA ALA A 315 6.96 24.04 2.63
C ALA A 315 6.40 24.84 3.82
N TYR A 316 5.57 24.21 4.65
CA TYR A 316 4.90 24.84 5.79
C TYR A 316 4.98 23.95 7.03
N PRO A 317 6.20 23.72 7.57
CA PRO A 317 6.39 22.78 8.68
C PRO A 317 5.79 23.32 9.98
N LYS A 318 5.07 22.43 10.68
CA LYS A 318 4.66 22.65 12.06
C LYS A 318 5.81 22.32 13.02
N PRO A 319 5.78 22.73 14.29
CA PRO A 319 6.85 22.41 15.26
C PRO A 319 7.17 20.91 15.35
N VAL A 320 6.18 20.02 15.21
CA VAL A 320 6.38 18.57 15.20
C VAL A 320 7.12 18.12 13.94
N ASP A 321 6.86 18.75 12.79
CA ASP A 321 7.53 18.45 11.54
C ASP A 321 8.99 18.88 11.59
N VAL A 322 9.28 20.07 12.13
CA VAL A 322 10.65 20.55 12.36
C VAL A 322 11.43 19.58 13.25
N LYS A 323 10.81 19.08 14.33
CA LYS A 323 11.42 18.04 15.17
C LYS A 323 11.71 16.75 14.37
N THR A 324 10.80 16.34 13.50
CA THR A 324 10.97 15.18 12.62
C THR A 324 12.10 15.40 11.62
N HIS A 325 12.18 16.59 11.00
CA HIS A 325 13.25 16.98 10.09
C HIS A 325 14.64 16.90 10.72
N HIS A 326 14.76 17.16 12.03
CA HIS A 326 16.04 17.09 12.76
C HIS A 326 16.38 15.71 13.32
N THR A 327 15.38 14.86 13.60
CA THR A 327 15.64 13.60 14.33
C THR A 327 15.59 12.36 13.44
N LEU A 328 14.74 12.37 12.41
CA LEU A 328 14.54 11.20 11.55
C LEU A 328 15.72 10.95 10.59
N PRO A 329 16.41 11.96 10.00
CA PRO A 329 17.54 11.73 9.12
C PRO A 329 18.63 10.88 9.77
N GLN A 330 19.12 11.26 10.93
CA GLN A 330 20.16 10.53 11.66
C GLN A 330 19.72 9.10 12.01
N PHE A 331 18.45 8.90 12.35
CA PHE A 331 17.91 7.56 12.63
C PHE A 331 18.02 6.64 11.43
N ILE A 332 17.71 7.13 10.23
CA ILE A 332 17.78 6.40 8.96
C ILE A 332 19.23 6.15 8.56
N GLN A 333 20.07 7.19 8.60
CA GLN A 333 21.49 7.14 8.21
C GLN A 333 22.29 6.18 9.09
N ASN A 334 22.06 6.17 10.41
CA ASN A 334 22.69 5.24 11.34
C ASN A 334 22.39 3.74 11.03
N ARG A 335 21.38 3.49 10.22
CA ARG A 335 21.00 2.14 9.74
C ARG A 335 21.43 1.86 8.31
N GLY A 336 22.16 2.80 7.68
CA GLY A 336 22.66 2.68 6.31
C GLY A 336 21.64 3.11 5.24
N GLY A 337 20.59 3.86 5.63
CA GLY A 337 19.63 4.42 4.68
C GLY A 337 20.01 5.82 4.20
N ILE A 338 19.38 6.25 3.12
CA ILE A 338 19.55 7.56 2.50
C ILE A 338 18.48 8.50 3.06
N ALA A 339 18.84 9.59 3.67
CA ALA A 339 17.92 10.65 4.07
C ALA A 339 18.10 11.86 3.16
N LEU A 340 17.01 12.24 2.47
CA LEU A 340 16.96 13.50 1.72
C LEU A 340 16.83 14.67 2.70
N HIS A 341 17.19 15.88 2.26
CA HIS A 341 16.97 17.08 3.05
C HIS A 341 15.56 17.64 2.78
N PRO A 342 14.95 18.36 3.73
CA PRO A 342 13.73 19.11 3.48
C PRO A 342 13.93 20.08 2.29
N GLY A 343 13.08 19.95 1.26
CA GLY A 343 13.21 20.76 0.05
C GLY A 343 13.92 20.10 -1.13
N ASP A 344 14.56 18.94 -0.96
CA ASP A 344 15.20 18.20 -2.07
C ASP A 344 14.21 17.71 -3.13
N GLY A 345 12.94 17.62 -2.81
CA GLY A 345 11.87 17.28 -3.74
C GLY A 345 11.03 16.08 -3.32
N VAL A 346 10.18 15.65 -4.25
CA VAL A 346 9.17 14.60 -4.03
C VAL A 346 9.81 13.22 -3.98
N ILE A 347 9.44 12.42 -2.97
CA ILE A 347 9.96 11.05 -2.75
C ILE A 347 9.86 10.18 -4.01
N HIS A 348 8.76 10.25 -4.76
CA HIS A 348 8.54 9.40 -5.92
C HIS A 348 9.53 9.67 -7.05
N SER A 349 9.87 10.95 -7.29
CA SER A 349 10.89 11.33 -8.26
C SER A 349 12.26 10.77 -7.88
N TRP A 350 12.61 10.78 -6.60
CA TRP A 350 13.88 10.24 -6.10
C TRP A 350 13.91 8.71 -6.10
N LEU A 351 12.84 8.05 -5.62
CA LEU A 351 12.75 6.57 -5.62
C LEU A 351 12.82 6.00 -7.04
N ASN A 352 12.15 6.65 -8.01
CA ASN A 352 12.21 6.23 -9.40
C ASN A 352 13.65 6.21 -9.92
N ARG A 353 14.48 7.16 -9.48
CA ARG A 353 15.92 7.21 -9.82
C ARG A 353 16.76 6.15 -9.11
N MET A 354 16.24 5.54 -8.04
CA MET A 354 16.93 4.47 -7.30
C MET A 354 16.52 3.06 -7.75
N CYS A 355 15.52 2.92 -8.62
CA CYS A 355 15.02 1.62 -9.04
C CYS A 355 15.99 0.91 -9.99
N LEU A 356 16.01 -0.41 -9.91
CA LEU A 356 16.65 -1.30 -10.87
C LEU A 356 15.58 -1.97 -11.73
N PRO A 357 15.88 -2.23 -13.02
CA PRO A 357 14.95 -2.93 -13.89
C PRO A 357 14.57 -4.31 -13.36
N ASP A 358 13.30 -4.66 -13.51
CA ASP A 358 12.74 -5.99 -13.17
C ASP A 358 13.05 -6.43 -11.73
N THR A 359 12.96 -5.48 -10.80
CA THR A 359 13.07 -5.73 -9.35
C THR A 359 11.80 -5.32 -8.61
N VAL A 360 11.68 -5.73 -7.36
CA VAL A 360 10.54 -5.41 -6.50
C VAL A 360 10.91 -4.34 -5.50
N GLY A 361 10.04 -3.35 -5.35
CA GLY A 361 10.15 -2.27 -4.37
C GLY A 361 8.90 -2.12 -3.51
N THR A 362 9.00 -1.30 -2.46
CA THR A 362 7.86 -0.91 -1.60
C THR A 362 8.05 0.49 -1.04
N GLY A 363 6.99 1.05 -0.51
CA GLY A 363 7.05 2.33 0.20
C GLY A 363 5.75 2.68 0.91
N GLY A 364 5.86 3.64 1.83
CA GLY A 364 4.78 4.06 2.72
C GLY A 364 3.78 5.04 2.11
N ASP A 365 3.90 5.34 0.83
CA ASP A 365 2.97 6.19 0.09
C ASP A 365 2.19 5.37 -0.94
N SER A 366 0.90 5.68 -1.12
CA SER A 366 0.03 4.98 -2.09
C SER A 366 0.53 5.09 -3.53
N HIS A 367 1.25 6.16 -3.85
CA HIS A 367 1.86 6.42 -5.15
C HIS A 367 3.26 5.80 -5.33
N THR A 368 3.66 4.87 -4.48
CA THR A 368 4.88 4.07 -4.69
C THR A 368 4.64 3.08 -5.84
N ARG A 369 4.74 3.58 -7.08
CA ARG A 369 4.46 2.86 -8.34
C ARG A 369 5.59 3.12 -9.34
N MET A 370 6.68 2.35 -9.25
CA MET A 370 7.88 2.60 -10.05
C MET A 370 7.89 1.78 -11.33
N PRO A 371 8.08 2.39 -12.52
CA PRO A 371 7.92 1.72 -13.81
C PRO A 371 9.07 0.79 -14.20
N LEU A 372 10.27 0.93 -13.60
CA LEU A 372 11.43 0.10 -13.97
C LEU A 372 11.35 -1.34 -13.49
N GLY A 373 10.49 -1.62 -12.54
CA GLY A 373 10.20 -2.95 -12.04
C GLY A 373 8.75 -3.02 -11.63
N ILE A 374 8.50 -3.44 -10.40
CA ILE A 374 7.18 -3.39 -9.77
C ILE A 374 7.33 -2.92 -8.34
N SER A 375 6.42 -2.07 -7.87
CA SER A 375 6.43 -1.60 -6.49
C SER A 375 5.04 -1.71 -5.90
N PHE A 376 4.99 -2.22 -4.67
CA PHE A 376 3.77 -2.36 -3.89
C PHE A 376 3.78 -1.35 -2.76
N ALA A 377 2.83 -0.44 -2.75
CA ALA A 377 2.63 0.46 -1.63
C ALA A 377 2.15 -0.33 -0.39
N ALA A 378 2.61 0.06 0.79
CA ALA A 378 2.33 -0.65 2.04
C ALA A 378 2.21 0.30 3.24
N GLY A 379 1.57 -0.18 4.30
CA GLY A 379 1.57 0.51 5.59
C GLY A 379 2.96 0.54 6.24
N SER A 380 3.18 1.46 7.18
CA SER A 380 4.48 1.70 7.83
C SER A 380 5.09 0.44 8.47
N GLY A 381 4.27 -0.47 9.01
CA GLY A 381 4.73 -1.74 9.59
C GLY A 381 5.39 -2.66 8.57
N LEU A 382 4.76 -2.82 7.40
CA LEU A 382 5.29 -3.66 6.34
C LEU A 382 6.50 -3.00 5.64
N VAL A 383 6.49 -1.66 5.51
CA VAL A 383 7.64 -0.89 5.02
C VAL A 383 8.84 -1.06 5.95
N ALA A 384 8.63 -0.96 7.27
CA ALA A 384 9.66 -1.20 8.28
C ALA A 384 10.20 -2.65 8.22
N PHE A 385 9.28 -3.62 8.09
CA PHE A 385 9.65 -5.02 7.94
C PHE A 385 10.51 -5.25 6.68
N ALA A 386 10.11 -4.68 5.54
CA ALA A 386 10.87 -4.78 4.29
C ALA A 386 12.25 -4.12 4.40
N ALA A 387 12.34 -2.95 5.04
CA ALA A 387 13.62 -2.28 5.29
C ALA A 387 14.55 -3.14 6.18
N ALA A 388 14.00 -3.69 7.28
CA ALA A 388 14.76 -4.47 8.25
C ALA A 388 15.20 -5.83 7.73
N THR A 389 14.37 -6.52 6.95
CA THR A 389 14.59 -7.92 6.53
C THR A 389 15.02 -8.09 5.09
N GLY A 390 14.75 -7.10 4.23
CA GLY A 390 14.99 -7.16 2.79
C GLY A 390 13.95 -8.00 2.02
N ILE A 391 12.85 -8.42 2.66
CA ILE A 391 11.76 -9.18 2.03
C ILE A 391 10.40 -8.57 2.39
N MET A 392 9.39 -8.84 1.58
CA MET A 392 8.02 -8.40 1.83
C MET A 392 7.04 -9.57 1.63
N PRO A 393 6.17 -9.88 2.61
CA PRO A 393 5.11 -10.86 2.40
C PRO A 393 4.08 -10.32 1.41
N LEU A 394 3.68 -11.15 0.46
CA LEU A 394 2.76 -10.79 -0.61
C LEU A 394 1.91 -12.00 -1.00
N ASP A 395 0.60 -11.82 -1.07
CA ASP A 395 -0.29 -12.69 -1.83
C ASP A 395 -0.34 -12.13 -3.26
N MET A 396 0.18 -12.88 -4.22
CA MET A 396 0.35 -12.39 -5.60
C MET A 396 -0.99 -11.93 -6.18
N PRO A 397 -1.16 -10.65 -6.55
CA PRO A 397 -2.40 -10.19 -7.17
C PRO A 397 -2.56 -10.71 -8.60
N GLU A 398 -3.81 -10.74 -9.08
CA GLU A 398 -4.08 -10.88 -10.51
C GLU A 398 -3.59 -9.65 -11.29
N SER A 399 -3.37 -9.80 -12.59
CA SER A 399 -3.03 -8.69 -13.48
C SER A 399 -4.17 -8.35 -14.44
N VAL A 400 -4.35 -7.05 -14.71
CA VAL A 400 -5.16 -6.50 -15.80
C VAL A 400 -4.20 -5.90 -16.82
N LEU A 401 -4.32 -6.31 -18.07
CA LEU A 401 -3.54 -5.75 -19.16
C LEU A 401 -4.25 -4.52 -19.74
N VAL A 402 -3.51 -3.41 -19.84
CA VAL A 402 -3.88 -2.22 -20.62
C VAL A 402 -2.95 -2.18 -21.83
N ARG A 403 -3.51 -2.43 -23.01
CA ARG A 403 -2.77 -2.44 -24.26
C ARG A 403 -3.12 -1.23 -25.09
N PHE A 404 -2.14 -0.37 -25.33
CA PHE A 404 -2.27 0.73 -26.26
C PHE A 404 -1.91 0.29 -27.68
N THR A 405 -2.66 0.77 -28.65
CA THR A 405 -2.42 0.55 -30.09
C THR A 405 -2.55 1.87 -30.84
N GLY A 406 -2.20 1.89 -32.12
CA GLY A 406 -2.26 3.11 -32.94
C GLY A 406 -1.22 4.15 -32.53
N LYS A 407 -1.43 5.40 -32.95
CA LYS A 407 -0.52 6.51 -32.73
C LYS A 407 -1.23 7.67 -32.02
N ARG A 408 -0.54 8.26 -31.06
CA ARG A 408 -1.02 9.45 -30.38
C ARG A 408 -1.12 10.63 -31.37
N LYS A 409 -2.28 11.28 -31.42
CA LYS A 409 -2.53 12.43 -32.29
C LYS A 409 -1.84 13.70 -31.76
N PRO A 410 -1.55 14.68 -32.65
CA PRO A 410 -1.13 16.01 -32.21
C PRO A 410 -2.18 16.62 -31.29
N GLY A 411 -1.73 17.27 -30.20
CA GLY A 411 -2.61 17.86 -29.18
C GLY A 411 -3.04 16.89 -28.07
N ILE A 412 -2.88 15.58 -28.26
CA ILE A 412 -3.11 14.58 -27.21
C ILE A 412 -1.81 14.37 -26.45
N THR A 413 -1.84 14.58 -25.15
CA THR A 413 -0.69 14.49 -24.25
C THR A 413 -0.60 13.09 -23.61
N LEU A 414 0.45 12.84 -22.84
CA LEU A 414 0.54 11.62 -22.05
C LEU A 414 -0.54 11.58 -20.96
N ARG A 415 -0.91 12.74 -20.41
CA ARG A 415 -1.97 12.85 -19.40
C ARG A 415 -3.31 12.35 -19.95
N ASP A 416 -3.59 12.59 -21.21
CA ASP A 416 -4.80 12.08 -21.84
C ASP A 416 -4.78 10.55 -21.93
N LEU A 417 -3.61 9.92 -22.13
CA LEU A 417 -3.49 8.46 -22.08
C LEU A 417 -3.70 7.91 -20.65
N VAL A 418 -3.25 8.63 -19.63
CA VAL A 418 -3.54 8.30 -18.22
C VAL A 418 -5.05 8.29 -17.97
N HIS A 419 -5.75 9.32 -18.45
CA HIS A 419 -7.21 9.47 -18.29
C HIS A 419 -8.00 8.55 -19.24
N ALA A 420 -7.42 8.13 -20.35
CA ALA A 420 -8.03 7.16 -21.26
C ALA A 420 -8.28 5.80 -20.57
N ILE A 421 -7.44 5.41 -19.62
CA ILE A 421 -7.61 4.14 -18.90
C ILE A 421 -8.98 4.07 -18.20
N PRO A 422 -9.35 4.98 -17.28
CA PRO A 422 -10.69 4.97 -16.70
C PRO A 422 -11.79 5.24 -17.72
N TYR A 423 -11.58 6.14 -18.68
CA TYR A 423 -12.59 6.48 -19.70
C TYR A 423 -13.03 5.24 -20.50
N PHE A 424 -12.10 4.50 -21.07
CA PHE A 424 -12.42 3.29 -21.83
C PHE A 424 -12.88 2.13 -20.94
N ALA A 425 -12.40 2.06 -19.68
CA ALA A 425 -12.89 1.08 -18.72
C ALA A 425 -14.37 1.29 -18.37
N ILE A 426 -14.82 2.55 -18.25
CA ILE A 426 -16.24 2.90 -18.04
C ILE A 426 -17.06 2.48 -19.26
N GLN A 427 -16.63 2.82 -20.46
CA GLN A 427 -17.34 2.45 -21.69
C GLN A 427 -17.51 0.93 -21.85
N LYS A 428 -16.54 0.16 -21.38
CA LYS A 428 -16.58 -1.30 -21.40
C LYS A 428 -17.28 -1.93 -20.19
N GLY A 429 -17.85 -1.11 -19.28
CA GLY A 429 -18.55 -1.58 -18.07
C GLY A 429 -17.64 -2.27 -17.05
N LEU A 430 -16.32 -2.02 -17.11
CA LEU A 430 -15.30 -2.55 -16.20
C LEU A 430 -15.09 -1.64 -14.98
N LEU A 431 -15.50 -0.37 -15.08
CA LEU A 431 -15.41 0.63 -14.03
C LEU A 431 -16.74 1.41 -13.96
N THR A 432 -17.18 1.77 -12.76
CA THR A 432 -18.35 2.65 -12.56
C THR A 432 -17.92 3.86 -11.74
N VAL A 433 -18.54 5.02 -12.00
CA VAL A 433 -18.36 6.25 -11.20
C VAL A 433 -19.15 6.15 -9.90
N GLU A 434 -20.35 5.57 -9.96
CA GLU A 434 -21.21 5.38 -8.80
C GLU A 434 -20.51 4.57 -7.69
N LYS A 435 -20.64 5.05 -6.44
CA LYS A 435 -19.98 4.43 -5.27
C LYS A 435 -20.75 3.20 -4.76
N LYS A 436 -22.09 3.24 -4.83
CA LYS A 436 -22.92 2.09 -4.43
C LYS A 436 -22.84 0.99 -5.50
N GLY A 437 -22.43 -0.21 -5.08
CA GLY A 437 -22.23 -1.33 -6.02
C GLY A 437 -21.08 -1.10 -7.00
N LYS A 438 -20.08 -0.29 -6.63
CA LYS A 438 -18.95 0.10 -7.49
C LYS A 438 -18.26 -1.11 -8.10
N LYS A 439 -18.18 -1.10 -9.43
CA LYS A 439 -17.28 -1.97 -10.19
C LYS A 439 -15.95 -1.25 -10.37
N ASN A 440 -14.87 -1.94 -10.12
CA ASN A 440 -13.52 -1.48 -10.42
C ASN A 440 -12.63 -2.68 -10.72
N ILE A 441 -12.42 -2.96 -12.00
CA ILE A 441 -11.61 -4.10 -12.43
C ILE A 441 -10.16 -4.01 -11.95
N PHE A 442 -9.65 -2.82 -11.70
CA PHE A 442 -8.27 -2.58 -11.29
C PHE A 442 -8.04 -2.77 -9.80
N SER A 443 -9.11 -2.68 -8.98
CA SER A 443 -8.99 -2.71 -7.53
C SER A 443 -8.30 -3.99 -7.03
N GLY A 444 -7.19 -3.81 -6.30
CA GLY A 444 -6.39 -4.91 -5.76
C GLY A 444 -5.63 -5.72 -6.80
N LYS A 445 -5.64 -5.33 -8.07
CA LYS A 445 -4.92 -6.01 -9.16
C LYS A 445 -3.69 -5.21 -9.60
N ILE A 446 -2.80 -5.86 -10.31
CA ILE A 446 -1.66 -5.21 -10.96
C ILE A 446 -2.12 -4.70 -12.31
N ILE A 447 -1.82 -3.44 -12.64
CA ILE A 447 -2.01 -2.92 -13.99
C ILE A 447 -0.72 -3.15 -14.76
N GLU A 448 -0.77 -3.95 -15.81
CA GLU A 448 0.34 -4.11 -16.75
C GLU A 448 0.04 -3.30 -18.01
N ILE A 449 0.99 -2.43 -18.42
CA ILE A 449 0.81 -1.50 -19.55
C ILE A 449 1.82 -1.84 -20.64
N GLU A 450 1.34 -1.94 -21.89
CA GLU A 450 2.17 -2.17 -23.07
C GLU A 450 1.69 -1.40 -24.30
N GLY A 451 2.48 -1.41 -25.37
CA GLY A 451 2.10 -0.86 -26.68
C GLY A 451 2.44 0.62 -26.89
N LEU A 452 3.16 1.27 -25.97
CA LEU A 452 3.62 2.65 -26.11
C LEU A 452 5.07 2.68 -26.56
N GLU A 453 5.28 2.69 -27.87
CA GLU A 453 6.64 2.75 -28.47
C GLU A 453 7.37 4.06 -28.10
N GLY A 454 8.66 3.97 -27.79
CA GLY A 454 9.50 5.13 -27.49
C GLY A 454 9.18 5.84 -26.18
N LEU A 455 8.38 5.23 -25.30
CA LEU A 455 8.05 5.79 -23.99
C LEU A 455 9.31 5.96 -23.14
N SER A 456 9.58 7.19 -22.65
CA SER A 456 10.66 7.43 -21.70
C SER A 456 10.27 6.92 -20.31
N VAL A 457 11.27 6.66 -19.46
CA VAL A 457 10.99 6.21 -18.07
C VAL A 457 10.26 7.27 -17.27
N GLU A 458 10.54 8.55 -17.50
CA GLU A 458 9.84 9.67 -16.87
C GLU A 458 8.35 9.71 -17.25
N HIS A 459 8.03 9.44 -18.50
CA HIS A 459 6.64 9.33 -18.96
C HIS A 459 5.98 8.05 -18.45
N ALA A 460 6.71 6.93 -18.40
CA ALA A 460 6.21 5.69 -17.81
C ALA A 460 5.90 5.86 -16.32
N PHE A 461 6.68 6.67 -15.60
CA PHE A 461 6.41 6.99 -14.20
C PHE A 461 5.02 7.64 -14.03
N GLU A 462 4.64 8.57 -14.90
CA GLU A 462 3.33 9.21 -14.83
C GLU A 462 2.17 8.19 -14.98
N LEU A 463 2.30 7.25 -15.91
CA LEU A 463 1.33 6.16 -16.10
C LEU A 463 1.30 5.19 -14.90
N ALA A 464 2.48 4.83 -14.39
CA ALA A 464 2.58 3.92 -13.25
C ALA A 464 2.00 4.53 -11.98
N ASP A 465 2.35 5.78 -11.70
CA ASP A 465 1.93 6.51 -10.50
C ASP A 465 0.41 6.66 -10.44
N ALA A 466 -0.22 7.02 -11.56
CA ALA A 466 -1.66 7.17 -11.68
C ALA A 466 -2.46 5.88 -11.41
N SER A 467 -1.81 4.71 -11.43
CA SER A 467 -2.47 3.44 -11.06
C SER A 467 -2.96 3.42 -9.60
N ALA A 468 -2.37 4.26 -8.73
CA ALA A 468 -2.82 4.42 -7.36
C ALA A 468 -4.27 4.93 -7.29
N GLU A 469 -4.65 5.84 -8.18
CA GLU A 469 -6.00 6.39 -8.27
C GLU A 469 -7.05 5.35 -8.72
N ARG A 470 -6.59 4.24 -9.30
CA ARG A 470 -7.44 3.09 -9.66
C ARG A 470 -7.56 2.07 -8.54
N SER A 471 -7.02 2.34 -7.35
CA SER A 471 -6.90 1.36 -6.25
C SER A 471 -6.16 0.08 -6.66
N ALA A 472 -5.27 0.17 -7.65
CA ALA A 472 -4.46 -0.97 -8.08
C ALA A 472 -3.44 -1.36 -6.99
N ALA A 473 -3.07 -2.63 -6.91
CA ALA A 473 -2.04 -3.11 -6.00
C ALA A 473 -0.63 -2.65 -6.42
N ALA A 474 -0.37 -2.65 -7.73
CA ALA A 474 0.89 -2.25 -8.33
C ALA A 474 0.69 -1.90 -9.81
N CYS A 475 1.77 -1.43 -10.46
CA CYS A 475 1.82 -1.25 -11.90
C CYS A 475 3.15 -1.76 -12.45
N ALA A 476 3.13 -2.38 -13.63
CA ALA A 476 4.31 -2.74 -14.40
C ALA A 476 4.14 -2.24 -15.84
N ILE A 477 5.20 -1.68 -16.42
CA ILE A 477 5.15 -1.07 -17.75
C ILE A 477 6.21 -1.68 -18.66
N SER A 478 5.83 -2.06 -19.87
CA SER A 478 6.77 -2.52 -20.91
C SER A 478 7.55 -1.33 -21.45
N LEU A 479 8.87 -1.37 -21.30
CA LEU A 479 9.80 -0.34 -21.73
C LEU A 479 10.83 -0.91 -22.70
N SER A 480 11.39 -0.07 -23.56
CA SER A 480 12.52 -0.47 -24.40
C SER A 480 13.83 -0.46 -23.61
N LYS A 481 14.78 -1.31 -24.00
CA LYS A 481 16.12 -1.34 -23.41
C LYS A 481 16.83 0.01 -23.58
N GLU A 482 16.60 0.71 -24.69
CA GLU A 482 17.18 2.01 -25.00
C GLU A 482 16.69 3.09 -24.02
N SER A 483 15.37 3.16 -23.77
CA SER A 483 14.78 4.10 -22.81
C SER A 483 15.30 3.87 -21.40
N VAL A 484 15.37 2.60 -20.98
CA VAL A 484 15.90 2.22 -19.67
C VAL A 484 17.40 2.55 -19.56
N ALA A 485 18.21 2.21 -20.58
CA ALA A 485 19.64 2.47 -20.57
C ALA A 485 19.95 3.98 -20.52
N LYS A 486 19.21 4.80 -21.27
CA LYS A 486 19.35 6.26 -21.24
C LYS A 486 19.07 6.80 -19.82
N TYR A 487 18.00 6.32 -19.20
CA TYR A 487 17.61 6.75 -17.86
C TYR A 487 18.63 6.33 -16.79
N LEU A 488 19.10 5.08 -16.82
CA LEU A 488 20.10 4.59 -15.87
C LEU A 488 21.44 5.33 -15.98
N LYS A 489 21.90 5.67 -17.19
CA LYS A 489 23.11 6.48 -17.37
C LYS A 489 22.99 7.84 -16.68
N SER A 490 21.83 8.50 -16.80
CA SER A 490 21.56 9.75 -16.09
C SER A 490 21.53 9.56 -14.57
N ASN A 491 20.93 8.47 -14.10
CA ASN A 491 20.85 8.18 -12.67
C ASN A 491 22.22 7.86 -12.06
N ILE A 492 23.07 7.11 -12.75
CA ILE A 492 24.45 6.83 -12.30
C ILE A 492 25.22 8.14 -12.11
N ALA A 493 25.13 9.07 -13.07
CA ALA A 493 25.77 10.38 -12.94
C ALA A 493 25.25 11.15 -11.72
N LEU A 494 23.92 11.18 -11.52
CA LEU A 494 23.28 11.82 -10.36
C LEU A 494 23.72 11.20 -9.03
N LEU A 495 23.71 9.88 -8.90
CA LEU A 495 24.07 9.20 -7.66
C LEU A 495 25.55 9.41 -7.28
N ARG A 496 26.44 9.43 -8.27
CA ARG A 496 27.85 9.75 -8.06
C ARG A 496 28.03 11.21 -7.62
N GLN A 497 27.30 12.15 -8.26
CA GLN A 497 27.31 13.56 -7.87
C GLN A 497 26.80 13.74 -6.42
N MET A 498 25.71 13.09 -6.03
CA MET A 498 25.21 13.13 -4.66
C MET A 498 26.28 12.65 -3.65
N ALA A 499 26.99 11.58 -3.98
CA ALA A 499 28.07 11.06 -3.14
C ALA A 499 29.25 12.05 -3.01
N GLU A 500 29.55 12.81 -4.07
CA GLU A 500 30.57 13.87 -4.09
C GLU A 500 30.11 15.11 -3.32
N ASP A 501 28.83 15.48 -3.43
CA ASP A 501 28.21 16.61 -2.72
C ASP A 501 28.05 16.38 -1.20
N GLY A 502 28.44 15.21 -0.71
CA GLY A 502 28.57 14.93 0.71
C GLY A 502 27.31 14.35 1.37
N TYR A 503 26.41 13.71 0.61
CA TYR A 503 25.36 12.89 1.21
C TYR A 503 25.98 11.82 2.11
N GLU A 504 25.53 11.71 3.35
CA GLU A 504 26.21 10.98 4.44
C GLU A 504 26.29 9.46 4.21
N THR A 505 25.34 8.88 3.45
CA THR A 505 25.33 7.45 3.11
C THR A 505 25.82 7.19 1.69
N LYS A 506 26.94 7.82 1.32
CA LYS A 506 27.53 7.72 -0.01
C LYS A 506 27.77 6.27 -0.50
N ASP A 507 28.09 5.35 0.44
CA ASP A 507 28.33 3.95 0.07
C ASP A 507 27.09 3.28 -0.52
N ALA A 508 25.90 3.59 -0.02
CA ALA A 508 24.63 3.09 -0.57
C ALA A 508 24.35 3.67 -1.97
N LEU A 509 24.65 4.97 -2.17
CA LEU A 509 24.51 5.64 -3.47
C LEU A 509 25.45 5.04 -4.50
N LEU A 510 26.73 4.87 -4.17
CA LEU A 510 27.74 4.28 -5.05
C LEU A 510 27.42 2.82 -5.38
N ALA A 511 27.05 2.01 -4.39
CA ALA A 511 26.64 0.62 -4.61
C ALA A 511 25.43 0.52 -5.54
N ARG A 512 24.47 1.46 -5.44
CA ARG A 512 23.33 1.52 -6.36
C ARG A 512 23.75 1.93 -7.76
N ALA A 513 24.64 2.91 -7.92
CA ALA A 513 25.19 3.30 -9.22
C ALA A 513 25.93 2.14 -9.90
N ASP A 514 26.71 1.36 -9.14
CA ASP A 514 27.42 0.19 -9.63
C ASP A 514 26.46 -0.94 -10.06
N ALA A 515 25.36 -1.14 -9.31
CA ALA A 515 24.32 -2.10 -9.70
C ALA A 515 23.61 -1.70 -11.00
N MET A 516 23.38 -0.39 -11.22
CA MET A 516 22.86 0.13 -12.49
C MET A 516 23.86 -0.07 -13.63
N GLN A 517 25.16 0.20 -13.40
CA GLN A 517 26.21 -0.03 -14.38
C GLN A 517 26.27 -1.51 -14.77
N LYS A 518 26.21 -2.42 -13.81
CA LYS A 518 26.19 -3.87 -14.07
C LYS A 518 25.01 -4.27 -14.97
N TRP A 519 23.84 -3.66 -14.81
CA TRP A 519 22.71 -3.90 -15.70
C TRP A 519 23.00 -3.36 -17.12
N LEU A 520 23.62 -2.19 -17.23
CA LEU A 520 24.00 -1.61 -18.53
C LEU A 520 25.03 -2.43 -19.29
N ASP A 521 25.86 -3.20 -18.59
CA ASP A 521 26.85 -4.08 -19.19
C ASP A 521 26.22 -5.31 -19.87
N ASN A 522 25.03 -5.74 -19.41
CA ASN A 522 24.23 -6.81 -20.02
C ASN A 522 22.72 -6.51 -19.87
N PRO A 523 22.16 -5.63 -20.74
CA PRO A 523 20.79 -5.18 -20.60
C PRO A 523 19.78 -6.28 -20.95
N GLU A 524 18.97 -6.68 -19.97
CA GLU A 524 17.87 -7.61 -20.16
C GLU A 524 16.60 -7.06 -19.48
N LEU A 525 15.46 -7.28 -20.12
CA LEU A 525 14.14 -6.96 -19.58
C LEU A 525 13.25 -8.20 -19.65
N ILE A 526 12.47 -8.40 -18.59
CA ILE A 526 11.49 -9.47 -18.51
C ILE A 526 10.28 -9.13 -19.38
N GLU A 527 9.85 -10.09 -20.19
CA GLU A 527 8.64 -10.01 -21.00
C GLU A 527 7.63 -11.06 -20.52
N ALA A 528 6.34 -10.80 -20.74
CA ALA A 528 5.28 -11.77 -20.52
C ALA A 528 5.39 -12.94 -21.48
N ASP A 529 4.99 -14.12 -21.04
CA ASP A 529 4.87 -15.28 -21.93
C ASP A 529 3.66 -15.12 -22.87
N LYS A 530 3.75 -15.66 -24.07
CA LYS A 530 2.72 -15.45 -25.10
C LYS A 530 1.35 -16.07 -24.74
N ASP A 531 1.37 -17.10 -23.93
CA ASP A 531 0.20 -17.85 -23.48
C ASP A 531 -0.22 -17.52 -22.05
N CYS A 532 0.27 -16.40 -21.50
CA CYS A 532 -0.14 -15.93 -20.17
C CYS A 532 -1.58 -15.43 -20.17
N SER A 533 -2.21 -15.47 -19.00
CA SER A 533 -3.59 -15.05 -18.80
C SER A 533 -3.69 -13.82 -17.90
N TYR A 534 -4.62 -12.93 -18.24
CA TYR A 534 -4.97 -11.73 -17.47
C TYR A 534 -6.41 -11.81 -16.96
N ALA A 535 -6.70 -11.19 -15.82
CA ALA A 535 -8.07 -11.08 -15.30
C ALA A 535 -9.00 -10.29 -16.23
N ALA A 536 -8.43 -9.33 -16.97
CA ALA A 536 -9.08 -8.61 -18.05
C ALA A 536 -8.02 -8.00 -18.98
N VAL A 537 -8.43 -7.71 -20.21
CA VAL A 537 -7.64 -6.95 -21.20
C VAL A 537 -8.42 -5.73 -21.62
N LEU A 538 -7.84 -4.55 -21.41
CA LEU A 538 -8.36 -3.26 -21.85
C LEU A 538 -7.52 -2.77 -23.03
N GLU A 539 -8.03 -2.90 -24.23
CA GLU A 539 -7.40 -2.35 -25.44
C GLU A 539 -7.86 -0.91 -25.65
N ILE A 540 -6.89 -0.01 -25.87
CA ILE A 540 -7.10 1.42 -26.12
C ILE A 540 -6.39 1.77 -27.41
N ASN A 541 -7.16 2.14 -28.42
CA ASN A 541 -6.62 2.62 -29.70
C ASN A 541 -6.39 4.12 -29.62
N CYS A 542 -5.12 4.55 -29.63
CA CYS A 542 -4.76 5.97 -29.58
C CYS A 542 -5.30 6.77 -30.78
N ASP A 543 -5.55 6.13 -31.93
CA ASP A 543 -6.16 6.77 -33.10
C ASP A 543 -7.63 7.19 -32.86
N GLU A 544 -8.29 6.63 -31.83
CA GLU A 544 -9.67 6.96 -31.45
C GLU A 544 -9.74 8.13 -30.47
N ILE A 545 -8.62 8.53 -29.85
CA ILE A 545 -8.56 9.66 -28.93
C ILE A 545 -8.42 10.94 -29.78
N ASN A 546 -9.52 11.68 -29.94
CA ASN A 546 -9.61 12.84 -30.82
C ASN A 546 -9.51 14.20 -30.09
N GLU A 547 -9.68 14.18 -28.78
CA GLU A 547 -9.66 15.38 -27.92
C GLU A 547 -9.13 15.00 -26.53
N PRO A 548 -8.72 15.99 -25.71
CA PRO A 548 -8.28 15.74 -24.34
C PRO A 548 -9.35 15.03 -23.49
N ILE A 549 -8.89 14.17 -22.58
CA ILE A 549 -9.73 13.46 -21.60
C ILE A 549 -9.42 14.04 -20.22
N LEU A 550 -10.44 14.46 -19.50
CA LEU A 550 -10.32 15.03 -18.16
C LEU A 550 -11.02 14.14 -17.14
N CYS A 551 -10.51 14.14 -15.92
CA CYS A 551 -11.22 13.55 -14.77
C CYS A 551 -11.73 14.64 -13.86
N ALA A 552 -12.85 14.39 -13.16
CA ALA A 552 -13.37 15.32 -12.17
C ALA A 552 -12.34 15.55 -11.05
N PRO A 553 -12.20 16.78 -10.52
CA PRO A 553 -11.17 17.07 -9.50
C PRO A 553 -11.28 16.24 -8.22
N ASN A 554 -12.48 15.82 -7.87
CA ASN A 554 -12.79 15.05 -6.67
C ASN A 554 -13.04 13.55 -6.93
N ASP A 555 -13.02 13.13 -8.19
CA ASP A 555 -13.19 11.73 -8.56
C ASP A 555 -12.36 11.36 -9.79
N PRO A 556 -11.18 10.76 -9.60
CA PRO A 556 -10.30 10.40 -10.71
C PRO A 556 -10.88 9.30 -11.61
N ASP A 557 -11.97 8.64 -11.21
CA ASP A 557 -12.71 7.69 -12.06
C ASP A 557 -13.75 8.36 -12.96
N ASP A 558 -14.21 9.59 -12.66
CA ASP A 558 -15.17 10.31 -13.51
C ASP A 558 -14.44 10.99 -14.69
N ALA A 559 -14.09 10.18 -15.68
CA ALA A 559 -13.37 10.60 -16.89
C ALA A 559 -14.33 10.99 -18.01
N ARG A 560 -14.10 12.17 -18.61
CA ARG A 560 -14.95 12.78 -19.65
C ARG A 560 -14.12 13.43 -20.74
N LEU A 561 -14.70 13.55 -21.92
CA LEU A 561 -14.09 14.29 -23.03
C LEU A 561 -14.12 15.81 -22.75
N LEU A 562 -13.17 16.54 -23.30
CA LEU A 562 -13.11 18.00 -23.19
C LEU A 562 -14.42 18.65 -23.69
N SER A 563 -14.96 18.17 -24.78
CA SER A 563 -16.22 18.68 -25.36
C SER A 563 -17.43 18.55 -24.41
N GLU A 564 -17.41 17.53 -23.52
CA GLU A 564 -18.49 17.29 -22.54
C GLU A 564 -18.44 18.25 -21.35
N VAL A 565 -17.25 18.81 -21.03
CA VAL A 565 -17.02 19.68 -19.87
C VAL A 565 -16.67 21.10 -20.24
N ALA A 566 -16.52 21.40 -21.53
CA ALA A 566 -16.22 22.75 -22.01
C ALA A 566 -17.27 23.77 -21.56
N GLY A 567 -16.82 24.94 -21.10
CA GLY A 567 -17.69 25.98 -20.55
C GLY A 567 -17.96 25.89 -19.04
N THR A 568 -17.45 24.85 -18.37
CA THR A 568 -17.47 24.79 -16.91
C THR A 568 -16.63 25.95 -16.34
N LYS A 569 -17.22 26.72 -15.41
CA LYS A 569 -16.48 27.79 -14.74
C LYS A 569 -15.34 27.18 -13.89
N ILE A 570 -14.14 27.74 -14.04
CA ILE A 570 -12.96 27.40 -13.25
C ILE A 570 -12.57 28.63 -12.45
N ASP A 571 -12.42 28.50 -11.15
CA ASP A 571 -12.02 29.55 -10.25
C ASP A 571 -10.51 29.57 -10.01
N GLU A 572 -9.85 28.40 -10.03
CA GLU A 572 -8.42 28.25 -9.79
C GLU A 572 -7.85 27.09 -10.62
N VAL A 573 -6.59 27.22 -11.04
CA VAL A 573 -5.82 26.17 -11.70
C VAL A 573 -4.56 25.88 -10.88
N PHE A 574 -4.43 24.64 -10.41
CA PHE A 574 -3.24 24.16 -9.71
C PHE A 574 -2.42 23.23 -10.61
N VAL A 575 -1.12 23.52 -10.76
CA VAL A 575 -0.17 22.69 -11.49
C VAL A 575 0.81 22.05 -10.49
N GLY A 576 0.55 20.82 -10.11
CA GLY A 576 1.41 20.10 -9.16
C GLY A 576 0.80 18.77 -8.74
N SER A 577 1.65 17.78 -8.52
CA SER A 577 1.31 16.47 -7.92
C SER A 577 2.59 15.66 -7.75
N CYS A 578 2.51 14.49 -7.11
CA CYS A 578 3.61 13.52 -7.04
C CYS A 578 4.09 13.04 -8.43
N MET A 579 3.23 13.10 -9.45
CA MET A 579 3.55 12.78 -10.86
C MET A 579 4.07 13.95 -11.67
N THR A 580 4.01 15.18 -11.17
CA THR A 580 4.38 16.37 -11.94
C THR A 580 5.89 16.40 -12.15
N ASN A 581 6.30 16.41 -13.39
CA ASN A 581 7.71 16.54 -13.79
C ASN A 581 8.01 17.93 -14.38
N ILE A 582 9.29 18.23 -14.58
CA ILE A 582 9.73 19.53 -15.09
C ILE A 582 9.14 19.86 -16.48
N GLY A 583 8.76 18.85 -17.26
CA GLY A 583 8.14 19.04 -18.56
C GLY A 583 6.77 19.71 -18.48
N HIS A 584 5.97 19.37 -17.45
CA HIS A 584 4.68 20.01 -17.20
C HIS A 584 4.82 21.50 -16.87
N TYR A 585 5.79 21.86 -16.01
CA TYR A 585 6.06 23.26 -15.68
C TYR A 585 6.55 24.05 -16.89
N ARG A 586 7.41 23.47 -17.72
CA ARG A 586 7.88 24.09 -18.95
C ARG A 586 6.74 24.31 -19.95
N ALA A 587 5.84 23.33 -20.10
CA ALA A 587 4.65 23.46 -20.95
C ALA A 587 3.72 24.56 -20.44
N ALA A 588 3.44 24.61 -19.15
CA ALA A 588 2.64 25.67 -18.52
C ALA A 588 3.30 27.05 -18.70
N ALA A 589 4.61 27.14 -18.52
CA ALA A 589 5.36 28.39 -18.71
C ALA A 589 5.27 28.91 -20.16
N GLU A 590 5.33 28.05 -21.18
CA GLU A 590 5.16 28.47 -22.58
C GLU A 590 3.73 28.96 -22.87
N ILE A 591 2.71 28.36 -22.26
CA ILE A 591 1.32 28.81 -22.40
C ILE A 591 1.11 30.18 -21.73
N LEU A 592 1.71 30.40 -20.57
CA LEU A 592 1.54 31.62 -19.77
C LEU A 592 2.49 32.75 -20.18
N LYS A 593 3.45 32.48 -21.05
CA LYS A 593 4.48 33.43 -21.47
C LYS A 593 3.88 34.72 -22.04
N GLY A 594 4.27 35.85 -21.47
CA GLY A 594 3.80 37.18 -21.91
C GLY A 594 2.38 37.55 -21.44
N GLN A 595 1.75 36.71 -20.61
CA GLN A 595 0.48 37.00 -19.99
C GLN A 595 0.70 37.44 -18.53
N SER A 596 -0.14 38.36 -18.04
CA SER A 596 -0.17 38.78 -16.64
C SER A 596 -1.37 38.13 -15.97
N HIS A 597 -1.12 37.32 -14.95
CA HIS A 597 -2.14 36.68 -14.16
C HIS A 597 -1.90 36.98 -12.68
N GLU A 598 -2.99 37.22 -11.93
CA GLU A 598 -2.91 37.20 -10.48
C GLU A 598 -2.74 35.75 -10.01
N VAL A 599 -1.73 35.53 -9.21
CA VAL A 599 -1.52 34.22 -8.55
C VAL A 599 -2.00 34.38 -7.12
N PRO A 600 -2.98 33.60 -6.66
CA PRO A 600 -3.35 33.58 -5.25
C PRO A 600 -2.14 33.22 -4.40
N VAL A 601 -1.88 33.98 -3.35
CA VAL A 601 -0.73 33.77 -2.43
C VAL A 601 -1.16 32.88 -1.28
#